data_e7a1ca774a03c420739a1145f4697771
#
_entry.id   e7a1ca774a03c420739a1145f4697771
#
_cell.length_a   1.000
_cell.length_b   1.000
_cell.length_c   1.000
_cell.angle_alpha   90.00
_cell.angle_beta   90.00
_cell.angle_gamma   90.00
#
_symmetry.space_group_name_H-M   'P 1'
#
loop_
_entity.id
_entity.type
_entity.pdbx_description
1 polymer ?
#
loop_
_entity_poly.entity_id
_entity_poly.type
_entity_poly.pdbx_seq_one_letter_code
_entity_poly.pdbx_strand_id
1 'polypeptide(L)' 'MPKAARVLAALKRDGWIETRRRGSHRVLVKDDQQRVWAYHNGVDLGGPAMARIAQAYGYTLAELRKL' A
#
# COMPACT_ATOMS: atom_id res chain seq x y z
N MET A 1 3.19 15.20 1.89
CA MET A 1 2.41 13.98 1.56
C MET A 1 3.38 12.88 1.14
N PRO A 2 3.16 11.63 1.60
CA PRO A 2 4.08 10.57 1.24
C PRO A 2 3.95 10.16 -0.22
N LYS A 3 5.05 9.70 -0.78
CA LYS A 3 5.06 9.12 -2.11
C LYS A 3 4.52 7.69 -2.06
N ALA A 4 3.91 7.24 -3.16
CA ALA A 4 3.41 5.88 -3.26
C ALA A 4 4.52 4.84 -2.99
N ALA A 5 5.72 5.09 -3.49
CA ALA A 5 6.86 4.18 -3.26
C ALA A 5 7.17 4.01 -1.77
N ARG A 6 7.02 5.08 -0.99
CA ARG A 6 7.27 5.04 0.44
C ARG A 6 6.22 4.20 1.17
N VAL A 7 4.97 4.34 0.76
CA VAL A 7 3.88 3.55 1.35
C VAL A 7 4.02 2.08 0.97
N LEU A 8 4.39 1.79 -0.27
CA LEU A 8 4.64 0.40 -0.69
C LEU A 8 5.77 -0.22 0.15
N ALA A 9 6.86 0.52 0.36
CA ALA A 9 7.96 0.03 1.20
C ALA A 9 7.50 -0.22 2.64
N ALA A 10 6.63 0.65 3.16
CA ALA A 10 6.09 0.48 4.51
C ALA A 10 5.25 -0.78 4.63
N LEU A 11 4.40 -1.04 3.64
CA LEU A 11 3.59 -2.26 3.60
C LEU A 11 4.47 -3.50 3.56
N LYS A 12 5.54 -3.47 2.76
CA LYS A 12 6.47 -4.59 2.68
C LYS A 12 7.18 -4.84 4.01
N ARG A 13 7.54 -3.77 4.73
CA ARG A 13 8.13 -3.90 6.05
C ARG A 13 7.18 -4.56 7.04
N ASP A 14 5.87 -4.35 6.85
CA ASP A 14 4.86 -4.93 7.74
C ASP A 14 4.43 -6.34 7.29
N GLY A 15 5.12 -6.92 6.33
CA GLY A 15 4.92 -8.31 5.94
C GLY A 15 4.17 -8.54 4.64
N TRP A 16 3.74 -7.48 3.95
CA TRP A 16 3.10 -7.64 2.65
C TRP A 16 4.15 -8.00 1.61
N ILE A 17 3.85 -9.01 0.80
CA ILE A 17 4.76 -9.52 -0.23
C ILE A 17 4.15 -9.26 -1.60
N GLU A 18 4.89 -8.60 -2.47
CA GLU A 18 4.46 -8.39 -3.85
C GLU A 18 4.68 -9.70 -4.62
N THR A 19 3.58 -10.33 -5.03
CA THR A 19 3.63 -11.62 -5.71
C THR A 19 3.47 -11.51 -7.22
N ARG A 20 2.92 -10.40 -7.70
CA ARG A 20 2.66 -10.23 -9.13
C ARG A 20 2.64 -8.75 -9.47
N ARG A 21 3.13 -8.45 -10.67
CA ARG A 21 3.07 -7.10 -11.23
C ARG A 21 2.52 -7.19 -12.65
N ARG A 22 1.54 -6.33 -12.95
CA ARG A 22 0.99 -6.25 -14.30
C ARG A 22 0.72 -4.78 -14.61
N GLY A 23 1.62 -4.15 -15.39
CA GLY A 23 1.57 -2.72 -15.62
C GLY A 23 1.71 -1.98 -14.30
N SER A 24 0.76 -1.10 -13.99
CA SER A 24 0.74 -0.37 -12.72
C SER A 24 0.08 -1.16 -11.60
N HIS A 25 -0.55 -2.29 -11.90
CA HIS A 25 -1.21 -3.09 -10.87
C HIS A 25 -0.20 -4.00 -10.18
N ARG A 26 -0.17 -3.92 -8.85
CA ARG A 26 0.67 -4.76 -8.01
C ARG A 26 -0.21 -5.61 -7.11
N VAL A 27 0.07 -6.90 -7.02
CA VAL A 27 -0.65 -7.79 -6.13
C VAL A 27 0.21 -8.04 -4.91
N LEU A 28 -0.34 -7.72 -3.74
CA LEU A 28 0.34 -7.88 -2.46
C LEU A 28 -0.42 -8.89 -1.62
N VAL A 29 0.33 -9.76 -0.96
CA VAL A 29 -0.23 -10.83 -0.13
C VAL A 29 0.38 -10.77 1.26
N LYS A 30 -0.46 -10.92 2.27
CA LYS A 30 -0.03 -11.08 3.66
C LYS A 30 -0.94 -12.10 4.33
N ASP A 31 -0.33 -13.15 4.89
CA ASP A 31 -1.06 -14.30 5.42
C ASP A 31 -1.96 -14.89 4.32
N ASP A 32 -3.27 -14.95 4.52
CA ASP A 32 -4.21 -15.44 3.52
C ASP A 32 -4.99 -14.30 2.85
N GLN A 33 -4.54 -13.05 3.03
CA GLN A 33 -5.17 -11.88 2.42
C GLN A 33 -4.43 -11.48 1.15
N GLN A 34 -5.20 -11.09 0.14
CA GLN A 34 -4.65 -10.62 -1.13
C GLN A 34 -5.27 -9.27 -1.47
N ARG A 35 -4.44 -8.33 -1.88
CA ARG A 35 -4.90 -6.99 -2.26
C ARG A 35 -4.23 -6.57 -3.56
N VAL A 36 -4.98 -5.85 -4.37
CA VAL A 36 -4.47 -5.29 -5.62
C VAL A 36 -4.37 -3.79 -5.46
N TRP A 37 -3.24 -3.23 -5.86
CA TRP A 37 -3.00 -1.78 -5.79
C TRP A 37 -2.62 -1.26 -7.17
N ALA A 38 -3.36 -0.26 -7.64
CA ALA A 38 -2.99 0.49 -8.85
C ALA A 38 -1.86 1.46 -8.46
N TYR A 39 -0.64 0.96 -8.50
CA TYR A 39 0.53 1.64 -7.99
C TYR A 39 1.19 2.50 -9.07
N HIS A 40 1.42 3.77 -8.75
CA HIS A 40 2.16 4.69 -9.62
C HIS A 40 3.32 5.28 -8.83
N ASN A 41 4.53 4.91 -9.21
CA ASN A 41 5.74 5.41 -8.56
C ASN A 41 5.83 6.93 -8.70
N GLY A 42 6.20 7.61 -7.62
CA GLY A 42 6.37 9.06 -7.63
C GLY A 42 5.10 9.86 -7.43
N VAL A 43 3.94 9.22 -7.36
CA VAL A 43 2.69 9.91 -7.07
C VAL A 43 2.62 10.23 -5.58
N ASP A 44 2.24 11.46 -5.26
CA ASP A 44 1.99 11.86 -3.87
C ASP A 44 0.61 11.37 -3.45
N LEU A 45 0.55 10.78 -2.25
CA LEU A 45 -0.71 10.26 -1.70
C LEU A 45 -1.26 11.25 -0.68
N GLY A 46 -2.34 11.92 -1.05
CA GLY A 46 -3.04 12.82 -0.15
C GLY A 46 -3.84 12.06 0.90
N GLY A 47 -4.48 12.80 1.81
CA GLY A 47 -5.28 12.22 2.89
C GLY A 47 -6.32 11.21 2.42
N PRO A 48 -7.16 11.55 1.43
CA PRO A 48 -8.17 10.59 0.95
C PRO A 48 -7.57 9.31 0.39
N ALA A 49 -6.46 9.41 -0.35
CA ALA A 49 -5.79 8.22 -0.91
C ALA A 49 -5.20 7.36 0.20
N MET A 50 -4.56 7.99 1.18
CA MET A 50 -4.01 7.28 2.34
C MET A 50 -5.09 6.57 3.12
N ALA A 51 -6.25 7.21 3.31
CA ALA A 51 -7.37 6.60 4.03
C ALA A 51 -7.90 5.36 3.30
N ARG A 52 -8.00 5.44 1.98
CA ARG A 52 -8.44 4.28 1.17
C ARG A 52 -7.46 3.12 1.26
N ILE A 53 -6.17 3.42 1.21
CA ILE A 53 -5.13 2.37 1.33
C ILE A 53 -5.19 1.75 2.72
N ALA A 54 -5.28 2.57 3.76
CA ALA A 54 -5.37 2.07 5.12
C ALA A 54 -6.56 1.12 5.27
N GLN A 55 -7.73 1.53 4.82
CA GLN A 55 -8.94 0.71 4.90
C GLN A 55 -8.77 -0.60 4.12
N ALA A 56 -8.23 -0.53 2.91
CA ALA A 56 -8.05 -1.71 2.06
C ALA A 56 -7.11 -2.73 2.68
N TYR A 57 -6.09 -2.27 3.39
CA TYR A 57 -5.05 -3.14 3.95
C TYR A 57 -5.27 -3.45 5.44
N GLY A 58 -6.37 -2.98 6.02
CA GLY A 58 -6.72 -3.32 7.40
C GLY A 58 -6.05 -2.48 8.47
N TYR A 59 -5.61 -1.27 8.12
CA TYR A 59 -5.00 -0.35 9.06
C TYR A 59 -5.91 0.83 9.36
N THR A 60 -5.72 1.45 10.51
CA THR A 60 -6.19 2.82 10.69
C THR A 60 -5.23 3.75 9.95
N LEU A 61 -5.66 4.97 9.66
CA LEU A 61 -4.79 5.94 9.02
C LEU A 61 -3.54 6.21 9.87
N ALA A 62 -3.72 6.30 11.19
CA ALA A 62 -2.60 6.51 12.11
C ALA A 62 -1.60 5.34 12.06
N GLU A 63 -2.12 4.11 12.02
CA GLU A 63 -1.26 2.93 11.91
C GLU A 63 -0.45 2.93 10.62
N LEU A 64 -1.11 3.23 9.49
CA LEU A 64 -0.43 3.26 8.20
C LEU A 64 0.71 4.27 8.20
N ARG A 65 0.49 5.44 8.79
CA ARG A 65 1.51 6.48 8.84
C ARG A 65 2.71 6.11 9.71
N LYS A 66 2.55 5.17 10.61
CA LYS A 66 3.62 4.73 11.51
C LYS A 66 4.44 3.55 10.98
N LEU A 67 4.00 2.92 9.90
CA LEU A 67 4.70 1.75 9.35
C LEU A 67 6.12 2.04 8.84
#